data_4e49f80bea3a5d13060c6248172eda4b
#
_entry.id   4e49f80bea3a5d13060c6248172eda4b
#
_cell.length_a   1.000
_cell.length_b   1.000
_cell.length_c   1.000
_cell.angle_alpha   90.00
_cell.angle_beta   90.00
_cell.angle_gamma   90.00
#
_symmetry.space_group_name_H-M   'P 1'
#
loop_
_entity.id
_entity.type
_entity.pdbx_description
1 polymer ?
#
loop_
_entity_poly.entity_id
_entity_poly.type
_entity_poly.pdbx_seq_one_letter_code
_entity_poly.pdbx_strand_id
1 'polypeptide(L)'
;MNNSATTRRISKIAIEYNGNDKGTAECVYSNNLLSTMPEERFEEMKIVAERNPNVKKWALTGYISPAKEIGDILTNDELMELALKSLKDVGLTENNQIVLDVHNSTKQKHIHFIVNRIDVYGKCTVKSANIGKRFGESVRNVCKEMNLKTDVEIGKEKKQQMLKVLQNCLKVSRNFDDLVDYMRRCGYRVTLSQNVKDGISG
;
A
#
# COMPACT_ATOMS: atom_id res chain seq x y z
N MET A 1 -3.48 -6.26 -4.23
CA MET A 1 -2.75 -4.99 -4.00
C MET A 1 -2.88 -4.59 -2.55
N ASN A 2 -1.84 -4.77 -1.73
CA ASN A 2 -1.83 -4.18 -0.40
C ASN A 2 -1.59 -2.67 -0.54
N ASN A 3 -2.28 -1.84 0.21
CA ASN A 3 -2.15 -0.39 0.12
C ASN A 3 -2.51 0.30 1.44
N SER A 4 -2.01 1.49 1.62
CA SER A 4 -2.33 2.33 2.78
C SER A 4 -2.23 3.80 2.39
N ALA A 5 -3.11 4.62 2.95
CA ALA A 5 -3.03 6.06 2.85
C ALA A 5 -3.49 6.70 4.17
N THR A 6 -2.72 7.66 4.66
CA THR A 6 -3.02 8.39 5.88
C THR A 6 -2.60 9.85 5.79
N THR A 7 -3.37 10.72 6.42
CA THR A 7 -2.99 12.14 6.54
C THR A 7 -2.26 12.39 7.84
N ARG A 8 -1.12 13.09 7.77
CA ARG A 8 -0.30 13.42 8.94
C ARG A 8 0.50 14.70 8.72
N ARG A 9 1.08 15.22 9.78
CA ARG A 9 2.21 16.13 9.68
C ARG A 9 3.46 15.25 9.55
N ILE A 10 4.34 15.56 8.62
CA ILE A 10 5.62 14.87 8.44
C ILE A 10 6.79 15.74 8.91
N SER A 11 7.93 15.11 9.11
CA SER A 11 9.24 15.73 9.24
C SER A 11 10.11 15.39 8.02
N LYS A 12 11.27 16.00 7.89
CA LYS A 12 12.24 15.70 6.83
C LYS A 12 12.61 14.21 6.76
N ILE A 13 12.69 13.53 7.92
CA ILE A 13 13.00 12.10 8.02
C ILE A 13 12.02 11.23 7.18
N ALA A 14 10.76 11.66 7.03
CA ALA A 14 9.80 10.89 6.25
C ALA A 14 10.15 10.89 4.75
N ILE A 15 10.67 11.99 4.22
CA ILE A 15 11.11 12.10 2.82
C ILE A 15 12.44 11.36 2.64
N GLU A 16 13.39 11.55 3.56
CA GLU A 16 14.67 10.83 3.57
C GLU A 16 14.46 9.32 3.60
N TYR A 17 13.56 8.83 4.46
CA TYR A 17 13.27 7.40 4.57
C TYR A 17 12.69 6.82 3.28
N ASN A 18 11.72 7.50 2.66
CA ASN A 18 11.13 7.03 1.41
C ASN A 18 12.13 7.10 0.25
N GLY A 19 12.99 8.11 0.21
CA GLY A 19 14.00 8.28 -0.85
C GLY A 19 15.26 7.43 -0.65
N ASN A 20 15.37 6.64 0.41
CA ASN A 20 16.62 5.90 0.69
C ASN A 20 16.51 4.40 0.39
N ASP A 21 15.49 3.68 0.89
CA ASP A 21 15.36 2.21 0.76
C ASP A 21 16.73 1.48 0.81
N LYS A 22 17.54 1.73 1.85
CA LYS A 22 18.90 1.22 1.96
C LYS A 22 19.82 1.59 0.77
N GLY A 23 19.58 2.74 0.17
CA GLY A 23 20.31 3.23 -1.00
C GLY A 23 19.80 2.72 -2.36
N THR A 24 18.64 2.07 -2.42
CA THR A 24 18.09 1.48 -3.66
C THR A 24 16.73 2.05 -4.04
N ALA A 25 16.21 3.06 -3.34
CA ALA A 25 15.00 3.77 -3.73
C ALA A 25 15.21 4.50 -5.06
N GLU A 26 14.21 4.39 -5.92
CA GLU A 26 14.16 5.12 -7.20
C GLU A 26 13.01 6.12 -7.17
N CYS A 27 13.33 7.42 -7.24
CA CYS A 27 12.32 8.46 -7.41
C CYS A 27 11.79 8.43 -8.84
N VAL A 28 10.60 7.85 -9.04
CA VAL A 28 10.00 7.66 -10.37
C VAL A 28 9.15 8.84 -10.80
N TYR A 29 8.73 9.69 -9.87
CA TYR A 29 7.92 10.87 -10.19
C TYR A 29 8.05 11.95 -9.11
N SER A 30 8.12 13.18 -9.54
CA SER A 30 8.10 14.37 -8.69
C SER A 30 7.39 15.50 -9.44
N ASN A 31 6.53 16.25 -8.75
CA ASN A 31 5.85 17.40 -9.34
C ASN A 31 5.79 18.59 -8.38
N ASN A 32 5.92 19.80 -8.94
CA ASN A 32 5.95 21.07 -8.20
C ASN A 32 7.01 21.14 -7.08
N LEU A 33 8.12 20.45 -7.29
CA LEU A 33 9.30 20.47 -6.43
C LEU A 33 10.52 20.78 -7.31
N LEU A 34 11.36 21.69 -6.87
CA LEU A 34 12.55 22.13 -7.60
C LEU A 34 13.77 21.26 -7.27
N SER A 35 13.88 20.86 -6.02
CA SER A 35 15.01 20.09 -5.54
C SER A 35 14.79 18.58 -5.69
N THR A 36 15.90 17.86 -5.83
CA THR A 36 15.97 16.39 -5.70
C THR A 36 16.39 15.94 -4.30
N MET A 37 16.91 16.86 -3.49
CA MET A 37 17.40 16.58 -2.13
C MET A 37 16.23 16.48 -1.15
N PRO A 38 16.14 15.41 -0.33
CA PRO A 38 15.00 15.20 0.58
C PRO A 38 14.76 16.34 1.56
N GLU A 39 15.81 16.94 2.08
CA GLU A 39 15.73 18.05 3.03
C GLU A 39 15.12 19.29 2.39
N GLU A 40 15.57 19.65 1.20
CA GLU A 40 15.07 20.80 0.46
C GLU A 40 13.61 20.55 0.00
N ARG A 41 13.30 19.36 -0.48
CA ARG A 41 11.90 18.96 -0.77
C ARG A 41 10.98 19.12 0.43
N PHE A 42 11.46 18.78 1.63
CA PHE A 42 10.69 18.99 2.85
C PHE A 42 10.39 20.46 3.10
N GLU A 43 11.41 21.34 2.98
CA GLU A 43 11.21 22.78 3.19
C GLU A 43 10.30 23.38 2.11
N GLU A 44 10.44 22.99 0.85
CA GLU A 44 9.53 23.39 -0.22
C GLU A 44 8.08 22.98 0.07
N MET A 45 7.84 21.73 0.50
CA MET A 45 6.52 21.27 0.89
C MET A 45 5.96 22.01 2.09
N LYS A 46 6.80 22.33 3.07
CA LYS A 46 6.41 23.06 4.27
C LYS A 46 6.00 24.51 3.95
N ILE A 47 6.76 25.19 3.09
CA ILE A 47 6.41 26.55 2.62
C ILE A 47 5.01 26.58 1.99
N VAL A 48 4.69 25.60 1.13
CA VAL A 48 3.36 25.51 0.52
C VAL A 48 2.30 25.13 1.56
N ALA A 49 2.60 24.22 2.48
CA ALA A 49 1.69 23.82 3.54
C ALA A 49 1.30 25.00 4.47
N GLU A 50 2.23 25.93 4.72
CA GLU A 50 2.00 27.12 5.54
C GLU A 50 1.04 28.14 4.91
N ARG A 51 0.74 28.03 3.59
CA ARG A 51 -0.30 28.82 2.93
C ARG A 51 -1.72 28.50 3.45
N ASN A 52 -1.89 27.35 4.12
CA ASN A 52 -3.15 26.99 4.76
C ASN A 52 -2.93 26.44 6.18
N PRO A 53 -2.68 27.29 7.16
CA PRO A 53 -2.31 26.91 8.52
C PRO A 53 -3.42 26.16 9.28
N ASN A 54 -4.66 26.18 8.77
CA ASN A 54 -5.78 25.44 9.35
C ASN A 54 -5.67 23.92 9.09
N VAL A 55 -4.91 23.49 8.08
CA VAL A 55 -4.70 22.09 7.74
C VAL A 55 -3.48 21.53 8.47
N LYS A 56 -3.64 21.15 9.73
CA LYS A 56 -2.52 20.67 10.56
C LYS A 56 -1.86 19.37 10.04
N LYS A 57 -2.65 18.45 9.49
CA LYS A 57 -2.18 17.20 8.84
C LYS A 57 -2.04 17.43 7.34
N TRP A 58 -1.07 18.24 6.94
CA TRP A 58 -0.91 18.74 5.59
C TRP A 58 -0.39 17.71 4.57
N ALA A 59 0.25 16.63 5.02
CA ALA A 59 0.74 15.58 4.13
C ALA A 59 -0.21 14.39 4.05
N LEU A 60 -0.39 13.83 2.86
CA LEU A 60 -0.88 12.48 2.61
C LEU A 60 0.30 11.59 2.33
N THR A 61 0.44 10.50 3.07
CA THR A 61 1.51 9.51 2.88
C THR A 61 0.94 8.12 2.80
N GLY A 62 1.60 7.25 2.07
CA GLY A 62 1.17 5.86 1.95
C GLY A 62 2.02 5.07 0.98
N TYR A 63 1.49 3.91 0.61
CA TYR A 63 2.14 3.01 -0.33
C TYR A 63 1.12 2.15 -1.10
N ILE A 64 1.57 1.60 -2.22
CA ILE A 64 0.93 0.49 -2.92
C ILE A 64 1.98 -0.62 -3.07
N SER A 65 1.64 -1.83 -2.59
CA SER A 65 2.49 -3.01 -2.64
C SER A 65 1.74 -4.14 -3.35
N PRO A 66 2.03 -4.42 -4.62
CA PRO A 66 1.49 -5.56 -5.33
C PRO A 66 1.86 -6.87 -4.66
N ALA A 67 1.04 -7.93 -4.84
CA ALA A 67 1.49 -9.28 -4.53
C ALA A 67 2.73 -9.61 -5.37
N LYS A 68 3.63 -10.45 -4.85
CA LYS A 68 4.93 -10.70 -5.48
C LYS A 68 4.80 -11.07 -6.96
N GLU A 69 3.86 -11.94 -7.28
CA GLU A 69 3.63 -12.45 -8.64
C GLU A 69 3.21 -11.33 -9.62
N ILE A 70 2.59 -10.27 -9.13
CA ILE A 70 2.20 -9.09 -9.92
C ILE A 70 3.33 -8.07 -9.90
N GLY A 71 3.97 -7.84 -8.75
CA GLY A 71 5.06 -6.88 -8.61
C GLY A 71 6.29 -7.23 -9.45
N ASP A 72 6.56 -8.52 -9.64
CA ASP A 72 7.69 -8.99 -10.43
C ASP A 72 7.53 -8.72 -11.95
N ILE A 73 6.29 -8.55 -12.44
CA ILE A 73 6.00 -8.24 -13.85
C ILE A 73 5.66 -6.78 -14.11
N LEU A 74 5.22 -6.03 -13.11
CA LEU A 74 4.95 -4.60 -13.27
C LEU A 74 6.26 -3.82 -13.42
N THR A 75 6.32 -2.98 -14.44
CA THR A 75 7.37 -1.96 -14.59
C THR A 75 7.23 -0.88 -13.52
N ASN A 76 8.26 -0.04 -13.36
CA ASN A 76 8.18 1.13 -12.47
C ASN A 76 7.15 2.14 -12.99
N ASP A 77 7.05 2.31 -14.32
CA ASP A 77 6.11 3.22 -14.96
C ASP A 77 4.66 2.78 -14.76
N GLU A 78 4.35 1.49 -14.90
CA GLU A 78 3.01 0.96 -14.64
C GLU A 78 2.61 1.09 -13.17
N LEU A 79 3.56 0.90 -12.24
CA LEU A 79 3.31 1.09 -10.82
C LEU A 79 3.13 2.56 -10.46
N MET A 80 3.89 3.46 -11.10
CA MET A 80 3.72 4.91 -11.02
C MET A 80 2.36 5.35 -11.57
N GLU A 81 1.96 4.84 -12.73
CA GLU A 81 0.65 5.14 -13.33
C GLU A 81 -0.51 4.72 -12.41
N LEU A 82 -0.45 3.50 -11.85
CA LEU A 82 -1.40 3.00 -10.86
C LEU A 82 -1.50 3.95 -9.66
N ALA A 83 -0.35 4.39 -9.12
CA ALA A 83 -0.32 5.30 -7.98
C ALA A 83 -0.91 6.68 -8.32
N LEU A 84 -0.51 7.28 -9.44
CA LEU A 84 -0.99 8.59 -9.87
C LEU A 84 -2.49 8.60 -10.15
N LYS A 85 -3.02 7.61 -10.87
CA LYS A 85 -4.47 7.47 -11.11
C LYS A 85 -5.22 7.35 -9.78
N SER A 86 -4.75 6.49 -8.88
CA SER A 86 -5.39 6.28 -7.58
C SER A 86 -5.37 7.54 -6.70
N LEU A 87 -4.30 8.32 -6.76
CA LEU A 87 -4.19 9.58 -6.02
C LEU A 87 -5.07 10.69 -6.62
N LYS A 88 -5.22 10.74 -7.95
CA LYS A 88 -6.13 11.68 -8.64
C LYS A 88 -7.58 11.48 -8.18
N ASP A 89 -8.06 10.25 -8.07
CA ASP A 89 -9.41 9.94 -7.61
C ASP A 89 -9.69 10.43 -6.17
N VAL A 90 -8.67 10.54 -5.33
CA VAL A 90 -8.83 11.02 -3.95
C VAL A 90 -8.56 12.52 -3.80
N GLY A 91 -8.25 13.23 -4.90
CA GLY A 91 -8.16 14.68 -4.94
C GLY A 91 -6.76 15.25 -5.24
N LEU A 92 -5.80 14.43 -5.65
CA LEU A 92 -4.56 14.94 -6.22
C LEU A 92 -4.85 15.70 -7.49
N THR A 93 -4.27 16.89 -7.63
CA THR A 93 -4.32 17.72 -8.84
C THR A 93 -2.91 17.98 -9.35
N GLU A 94 -2.78 18.53 -10.52
CA GLU A 94 -1.51 18.98 -11.11
C GLU A 94 -0.79 20.06 -10.29
N ASN A 95 -1.54 20.76 -9.42
CA ASN A 95 -1.02 21.83 -8.58
C ASN A 95 -0.52 21.36 -7.20
N ASN A 96 -0.63 20.07 -6.89
CA ASN A 96 -0.08 19.54 -5.64
C ASN A 96 1.41 19.17 -5.80
N GLN A 97 2.15 19.37 -4.73
CA GLN A 97 3.50 18.80 -4.61
C GLN A 97 3.41 17.31 -4.28
N ILE A 98 4.17 16.50 -4.99
CA ILE A 98 4.20 15.04 -4.83
C ILE A 98 5.59 14.48 -5.10
N VAL A 99 5.94 13.42 -4.37
CA VAL A 99 7.07 12.52 -4.65
C VAL A 99 6.57 11.07 -4.63
N LEU A 100 6.99 10.29 -5.61
CA LEU A 100 6.78 8.85 -5.70
C LEU A 100 8.13 8.13 -5.76
N ASP A 101 8.37 7.24 -4.80
CA ASP A 101 9.60 6.47 -4.69
C ASP A 101 9.29 4.97 -4.77
N VAL A 102 9.93 4.26 -5.68
CA VAL A 102 9.83 2.80 -5.80
C VAL A 102 10.93 2.15 -4.97
N HIS A 103 10.54 1.17 -4.17
CA HIS A 103 11.43 0.36 -3.35
C HIS A 103 11.53 -1.06 -3.93
N ASN A 104 12.75 -1.47 -4.28
CA ASN A 104 13.06 -2.76 -4.86
C ASN A 104 13.87 -3.68 -3.91
N SER A 105 14.37 -3.16 -2.78
CA SER A 105 15.23 -3.92 -1.83
C SER A 105 14.50 -4.95 -1.00
N THR A 106 13.17 -4.91 -0.96
CA THR A 106 12.34 -5.81 -0.17
C THR A 106 11.86 -7.01 -0.98
N LYS A 107 11.31 -8.03 -0.28
CA LYS A 107 10.74 -9.23 -0.94
C LYS A 107 9.60 -8.92 -1.92
N GLN A 108 9.00 -7.74 -1.80
CA GLN A 108 7.90 -7.28 -2.65
C GLN A 108 8.20 -5.85 -3.09
N LYS A 109 8.24 -5.63 -4.40
CA LYS A 109 8.28 -4.30 -5.00
C LYS A 109 7.09 -3.47 -4.52
N HIS A 110 7.31 -2.23 -4.15
CA HIS A 110 6.26 -1.31 -3.75
C HIS A 110 6.62 0.14 -4.04
N ILE A 111 5.60 0.97 -4.17
CA ILE A 111 5.75 2.40 -4.38
C ILE A 111 5.24 3.16 -3.16
N HIS A 112 6.06 4.04 -2.64
CA HIS A 112 5.70 5.01 -1.62
C HIS A 112 5.29 6.34 -2.25
N PHE A 113 4.42 7.07 -1.55
CA PHE A 113 4.09 8.43 -1.95
C PHE A 113 4.03 9.39 -0.77
N ILE A 114 4.45 10.62 -1.04
CA ILE A 114 4.23 11.78 -0.18
C ILE A 114 3.60 12.86 -1.05
N VAL A 115 2.40 13.30 -0.67
CA VAL A 115 1.64 14.35 -1.35
C VAL A 115 1.40 15.50 -0.37
N ASN A 116 1.67 16.73 -0.78
CA ASN A 116 1.16 17.89 -0.08
C ASN A 116 -0.33 18.03 -0.39
N ARG A 117 -1.18 17.93 0.62
CA ARG A 117 -2.64 18.06 0.46
C ARG A 117 -3.08 19.48 0.11
N ILE A 118 -2.21 20.44 0.35
CA ILE A 118 -2.38 21.84 0.03
C ILE A 118 -1.65 22.08 -1.29
N ASP A 119 -2.37 22.60 -2.27
CA ASP A 119 -1.79 22.94 -3.57
C ASP A 119 -0.97 24.24 -3.51
N VAL A 120 -0.28 24.55 -4.59
CA VAL A 120 0.56 25.76 -4.69
C VAL A 120 -0.22 27.07 -4.54
N TYR A 121 -1.56 27.03 -4.59
CA TYR A 121 -2.42 28.18 -4.36
C TYR A 121 -2.99 28.23 -2.94
N GLY A 122 -2.63 27.29 -2.05
CA GLY A 122 -3.09 27.24 -0.66
C GLY A 122 -4.44 26.53 -0.44
N LYS A 123 -4.99 25.89 -1.48
CA LYS A 123 -6.23 25.12 -1.38
C LYS A 123 -5.95 23.69 -0.92
N CYS A 124 -6.70 23.20 0.08
CA CYS A 124 -6.65 21.79 0.47
C CYS A 124 -7.50 20.94 -0.48
N THR A 125 -6.87 20.25 -1.42
CA THR A 125 -7.53 19.45 -2.46
C THR A 125 -7.85 18.04 -1.98
N VAL A 126 -6.98 17.42 -1.18
CA VAL A 126 -7.14 16.05 -0.67
C VAL A 126 -7.80 16.07 0.70
N LYS A 127 -9.04 15.60 0.80
CA LYS A 127 -9.80 15.52 2.05
C LYS A 127 -9.30 14.35 2.91
N SER A 128 -9.18 14.56 4.25
CA SER A 128 -8.71 13.54 5.19
C SER A 128 -9.77 12.50 5.58
N ALA A 129 -11.05 12.85 5.50
CA ALA A 129 -12.14 11.96 5.91
C ALA A 129 -12.09 10.63 5.15
N ASN A 130 -11.99 9.52 5.91
CA ASN A 130 -11.97 8.15 5.39
C ASN A 130 -10.93 7.92 4.28
N ILE A 131 -9.81 8.65 4.28
CA ILE A 131 -8.83 8.65 3.19
C ILE A 131 -8.30 7.25 2.87
N GLY A 132 -8.01 6.44 3.88
CA GLY A 132 -7.53 5.07 3.68
C GLY A 132 -8.55 4.19 2.94
N LYS A 133 -9.84 4.30 3.30
CA LYS A 133 -10.92 3.57 2.61
C LYS A 133 -11.06 4.05 1.16
N ARG A 134 -11.17 5.36 0.94
CA ARG A 134 -11.31 5.97 -0.38
C ARG A 134 -10.14 5.62 -1.30
N PHE A 135 -8.92 5.70 -0.78
CA PHE A 135 -7.73 5.33 -1.53
C PHE A 135 -7.71 3.84 -1.88
N GLY A 136 -8.06 2.96 -0.92
CA GLY A 136 -8.16 1.52 -1.19
C GLY A 136 -9.23 1.16 -2.23
N GLU A 137 -10.35 1.87 -2.25
CA GLU A 137 -11.40 1.73 -3.28
C GLU A 137 -10.88 2.18 -4.65
N SER A 138 -10.20 3.34 -4.71
CA SER A 138 -9.58 3.84 -5.93
C SER A 138 -8.52 2.88 -6.49
N VAL A 139 -7.61 2.39 -5.65
CA VAL A 139 -6.61 1.39 -6.08
C VAL A 139 -7.26 0.15 -6.71
N ARG A 140 -8.39 -0.34 -6.14
CA ARG A 140 -9.11 -1.49 -6.73
C ARG A 140 -9.73 -1.16 -8.08
N ASN A 141 -10.28 0.04 -8.25
CA ASN A 141 -10.87 0.48 -9.52
C ASN A 141 -9.78 0.61 -10.58
N VAL A 142 -8.68 1.28 -10.28
CA VAL A 142 -7.54 1.41 -11.21
C VAL A 142 -6.91 0.05 -11.53
N CYS A 143 -6.80 -0.87 -10.56
CA CYS A 143 -6.36 -2.24 -10.85
C CYS A 143 -7.24 -2.92 -11.91
N LYS A 144 -8.58 -2.77 -11.82
CA LYS A 144 -9.50 -3.33 -12.82
C LYS A 144 -9.31 -2.69 -14.21
N GLU A 145 -9.14 -1.37 -14.27
CA GLU A 145 -8.87 -0.65 -15.53
C GLU A 145 -7.55 -1.11 -16.18
N MET A 146 -6.55 -1.42 -15.37
CA MET A 146 -5.26 -1.93 -15.84
C MET A 146 -5.23 -3.47 -16.00
N ASN A 147 -6.37 -4.16 -15.88
CA ASN A 147 -6.48 -5.63 -15.92
C ASN A 147 -5.60 -6.34 -14.87
N LEU A 148 -5.39 -5.72 -13.71
CA LEU A 148 -4.63 -6.28 -12.60
C LEU A 148 -5.57 -6.90 -11.55
N LYS A 149 -5.16 -8.03 -10.97
CA LYS A 149 -5.91 -8.64 -9.87
C LYS A 149 -5.95 -7.73 -8.64
N THR A 150 -7.13 -7.54 -8.10
CA THR A 150 -7.35 -6.80 -6.85
C THR A 150 -6.95 -7.63 -5.62
N ASP A 151 -6.79 -6.97 -4.46
CA ASP A 151 -6.58 -7.63 -3.17
C ASP A 151 -7.72 -8.60 -2.81
N VAL A 152 -8.95 -8.23 -3.17
CA VAL A 152 -10.16 -9.06 -2.92
C VAL A 152 -10.13 -10.35 -3.74
N GLU A 153 -9.76 -10.26 -5.02
CA GLU A 153 -9.67 -11.43 -5.91
C GLU A 153 -8.55 -12.37 -5.46
N ILE A 154 -7.36 -11.84 -5.18
CA ILE A 154 -6.24 -12.61 -4.64
C ILE A 154 -6.62 -13.26 -3.31
N GLY A 155 -7.31 -12.54 -2.43
CA GLY A 155 -7.80 -13.07 -1.16
C GLY A 155 -8.81 -14.22 -1.33
N LYS A 156 -9.72 -14.12 -2.30
CA LYS A 156 -10.66 -15.20 -2.64
C LYS A 156 -9.94 -16.45 -3.17
N GLU A 157 -9.01 -16.26 -4.10
CA GLU A 157 -8.22 -17.38 -4.66
C GLU A 157 -7.42 -18.11 -3.57
N LYS A 158 -6.74 -17.37 -2.69
CA LYS A 158 -5.99 -17.95 -1.56
C LYS A 158 -6.90 -18.71 -0.59
N LYS A 159 -8.09 -18.18 -0.28
CA LYS A 159 -9.07 -18.88 0.56
C LYS A 159 -9.58 -20.15 -0.09
N GLN A 160 -9.89 -20.13 -1.38
CA GLN A 160 -10.33 -21.31 -2.12
C GLN A 160 -9.25 -22.39 -2.18
N GLN A 161 -7.99 -21.98 -2.41
CA GLN A 161 -6.86 -22.91 -2.40
C GLN A 161 -6.66 -23.54 -1.02
N MET A 162 -6.69 -22.73 0.04
CA MET A 162 -6.58 -23.21 1.42
C MET A 162 -7.71 -24.21 1.76
N LEU A 163 -8.95 -23.91 1.34
CA LEU A 163 -10.10 -24.80 1.55
C LEU A 163 -9.90 -26.16 0.85
N LYS A 164 -9.45 -26.16 -0.41
CA LYS A 164 -9.13 -27.41 -1.13
C LYS A 164 -8.08 -28.25 -0.42
N VAL A 165 -6.99 -27.61 0.04
CA VAL A 165 -5.93 -28.28 0.79
C VAL A 165 -6.47 -28.86 2.10
N LEU A 166 -7.25 -28.06 2.87
CA LEU A 166 -7.88 -28.51 4.12
C LEU A 166 -8.79 -29.74 3.87
N GLN A 167 -9.65 -29.70 2.86
CA GLN A 167 -10.51 -30.82 2.51
C GLN A 167 -9.73 -32.10 2.16
N ASN A 168 -8.62 -31.96 1.45
CA ASN A 168 -7.76 -33.10 1.12
C ASN A 168 -7.04 -33.65 2.35
N CYS A 169 -6.51 -32.77 3.22
CA CYS A 169 -5.87 -33.21 4.47
C CYS A 169 -6.86 -33.92 5.40
N LEU A 170 -8.11 -33.41 5.51
CA LEU A 170 -9.15 -34.04 6.32
C LEU A 170 -9.49 -35.48 5.89
N LYS A 171 -9.44 -35.78 4.59
CA LYS A 171 -9.72 -37.15 4.07
C LYS A 171 -8.70 -38.19 4.51
N VAL A 172 -7.49 -37.79 4.82
CA VAL A 172 -6.38 -38.68 5.19
C VAL A 172 -5.97 -38.59 6.65
N SER A 173 -6.45 -37.59 7.37
CA SER A 173 -6.17 -37.40 8.80
C SER A 173 -7.01 -38.33 9.67
N ARG A 174 -6.40 -38.97 10.67
CA ARG A 174 -7.08 -39.83 11.66
C ARG A 174 -7.44 -39.05 12.94
N ASN A 175 -6.73 -37.97 13.20
CA ASN A 175 -6.86 -37.12 14.37
C ASN A 175 -6.40 -35.69 14.03
N PHE A 176 -6.49 -34.75 15.01
CA PHE A 176 -6.10 -33.35 14.79
C PHE A 176 -4.61 -33.16 14.62
N ASP A 177 -3.78 -33.99 15.26
CA ASP A 177 -2.31 -33.87 15.11
C ASP A 177 -1.88 -34.22 13.69
N ASP A 178 -2.45 -35.29 13.10
CA ASP A 178 -2.27 -35.64 11.70
C ASP A 178 -2.67 -34.48 10.78
N LEU A 179 -3.84 -33.85 11.06
CA LEU A 179 -4.32 -32.72 10.26
C LEU A 179 -3.35 -31.54 10.32
N VAL A 180 -2.88 -31.17 11.51
CA VAL A 180 -1.90 -30.11 11.71
C VAL A 180 -0.62 -30.38 10.93
N ASP A 181 -0.13 -31.63 10.97
CA ASP A 181 1.10 -32.02 10.27
C ASP A 181 0.93 -32.03 8.74
N TYR A 182 -0.17 -32.58 8.22
CA TYR A 182 -0.45 -32.52 6.78
C TYR A 182 -0.60 -31.10 6.26
N MET A 183 -1.35 -30.26 6.96
CA MET A 183 -1.50 -28.85 6.61
C MET A 183 -0.16 -28.10 6.64
N ARG A 184 0.70 -28.39 7.63
CA ARG A 184 2.05 -27.81 7.71
C ARG A 184 2.92 -28.22 6.51
N ARG A 185 2.88 -29.50 6.08
CA ARG A 185 3.59 -29.97 4.88
C ARG A 185 3.09 -29.29 3.62
N CYS A 186 1.82 -28.86 3.58
CA CYS A 186 1.26 -28.07 2.50
C CYS A 186 1.52 -26.56 2.62
N GLY A 187 2.34 -26.12 3.60
CA GLY A 187 2.70 -24.71 3.78
C GLY A 187 1.70 -23.88 4.60
N TYR A 188 0.75 -24.52 5.28
CA TYR A 188 -0.24 -23.84 6.13
C TYR A 188 0.03 -24.06 7.61
N ARG A 189 0.03 -22.99 8.38
CA ARG A 189 0.09 -23.06 9.84
C ARG A 189 -1.33 -23.21 10.41
N VAL A 190 -1.58 -24.29 11.10
CA VAL A 190 -2.85 -24.51 11.85
C VAL A 190 -2.56 -24.35 13.33
N THR A 191 -3.40 -23.60 14.03
CA THR A 191 -3.35 -23.45 15.49
C THR A 191 -4.74 -23.81 16.03
N LEU A 192 -4.80 -24.85 16.88
CA LEU A 192 -6.03 -25.24 17.53
C LEU A 192 -6.39 -24.21 18.60
N SER A 193 -7.67 -23.88 18.71
CA SER A 193 -8.16 -22.96 19.74
C SER A 193 -8.08 -23.60 21.11
N GLN A 194 -7.45 -22.94 22.06
CA GLN A 194 -7.41 -23.37 23.46
C GLN A 194 -8.72 -23.10 24.22
N ASN A 195 -9.63 -22.35 23.64
CA ASN A 195 -10.89 -21.95 24.27
C ASN A 195 -12.04 -22.95 24.02
N VAL A 196 -11.79 -24.00 23.27
CA VAL A 196 -12.81 -25.04 22.99
C VAL A 196 -12.56 -26.21 23.91
N LYS A 197 -13.45 -26.42 24.88
CA LYS A 197 -13.36 -27.55 25.84
C LYS A 197 -13.81 -28.87 25.20
N ASP A 198 -14.84 -28.81 24.35
CA ASP A 198 -15.39 -29.98 23.66
C ASP A 198 -15.77 -29.59 22.23
N GLY A 199 -15.09 -30.15 21.20
CA GLY A 199 -15.39 -29.96 19.79
C GLY A 199 -14.60 -28.85 19.09
N ILE A 200 -15.05 -28.46 17.90
CA ILE A 200 -14.43 -27.45 17.04
C ILE A 200 -15.32 -26.20 17.03
N SER A 201 -14.75 -25.04 17.36
CA SER A 201 -15.40 -23.75 17.07
C SER A 201 -15.07 -23.37 15.61
N GLY A 202 -16.09 -23.20 14.79
CA GLY A 202 -15.97 -22.70 13.41
C GLY A 202 -15.71 -21.20 13.35
#